data_fb6371f3ad76cc3ce4c295dbcf49b9eb
#
_entry.id   fb6371f3ad76cc3ce4c295dbcf49b9eb
#
_cell.length_a   1.000
_cell.length_b   1.000
_cell.length_c   1.000
_cell.angle_alpha   90.00
_cell.angle_beta   90.00
_cell.angle_gamma   90.00
#
_symmetry.space_group_name_H-M   'P 1'
#
loop_
_entity.id
_entity.type
_entity.pdbx_description
1 polymer ?
#
loop_
_entity_poly.entity_id
_entity_poly.type
_entity_poly.pdbx_seq_one_letter_code
_entity_poly.pdbx_strand_id
1 'polypeptide(L)'
;MAKYQRGDVVSLISGGEPMTVTGVFTDNTDDMNMNLAYEAYRMKFGGPSPAFYTCSWFERKANKESVFPEESLKRVKTDNEKQQQ
;
A
#
# COMPACT_ATOMS: atom_id res chain seq x y z
N MET A 1 -7.95 3.73 10.80
CA MET A 1 -7.52 4.68 9.78
C MET A 1 -6.31 4.17 9.03
N ALA A 2 -6.29 4.43 7.74
CA ALA A 2 -5.16 4.02 6.92
C ALA A 2 -3.95 4.90 7.20
N LYS A 3 -2.79 4.29 7.28
CA LYS A 3 -1.55 5.00 7.56
C LYS A 3 -0.98 5.68 6.31
N TYR A 4 -1.25 5.10 5.14
CA TYR A 4 -0.76 5.63 3.88
C TYR A 4 -1.93 5.96 2.98
N GLN A 5 -1.69 6.80 1.99
CA GLN A 5 -2.71 7.23 1.05
C GLN A 5 -2.20 7.07 -0.37
N ARG A 6 -3.12 7.11 -1.32
CA ARG A 6 -2.74 7.06 -2.72
C ARG A 6 -1.76 8.17 -3.03
N GLY A 7 -0.70 7.80 -3.72
CA GLY A 7 0.36 8.74 -4.05
C GLY A 7 1.54 8.71 -3.10
N ASP A 8 1.37 8.09 -1.93
CA ASP A 8 2.50 7.97 -0.99
C ASP A 8 3.53 7.01 -1.55
N VAL A 9 4.79 7.25 -1.20
CA VAL A 9 5.89 6.38 -1.60
C VAL A 9 6.27 5.53 -0.40
N VAL A 10 6.26 4.22 -0.59
CA VAL A 10 6.54 3.27 0.46
C VAL A 10 7.48 2.18 -0.06
N SER A 11 8.03 1.40 0.84
CA SER A 11 8.80 0.22 0.47
C SER A 11 8.52 -0.88 1.48
N LEU A 12 8.94 -2.09 1.15
CA LEU A 12 8.83 -3.18 2.10
C LEU A 12 9.79 -2.95 3.25
N ILE A 13 9.35 -3.31 4.47
CA ILE A 13 10.20 -3.19 5.65
C ILE A 13 11.46 -4.02 5.47
N SER A 14 11.33 -5.16 4.81
CA SER A 14 12.47 -6.05 4.56
C SER A 14 13.43 -5.51 3.51
N GLY A 15 13.08 -4.40 2.87
CA GLY A 15 13.90 -3.82 1.82
C GLY A 15 13.27 -4.01 0.47
N GLY A 16 13.73 -3.23 -0.50
CA GLY A 16 13.20 -3.34 -1.85
C GLY A 16 13.06 -1.97 -2.48
N GLU A 17 12.52 -1.97 -3.69
CA GLU A 17 12.35 -0.77 -4.47
C GLU A 17 11.26 0.11 -3.87
N PRO A 18 11.41 1.44 -3.97
CA PRO A 18 10.29 2.31 -3.62
C PRO A 18 9.10 2.05 -4.52
N MET A 19 7.92 2.11 -3.92
CA MET A 19 6.67 1.86 -4.63
C MET A 19 5.70 3.00 -4.35
N THR A 20 4.79 3.22 -5.28
CA THR A 20 3.75 4.24 -5.11
C THR A 20 2.43 3.56 -4.75
N VAL A 21 1.80 4.04 -3.69
CA VAL A 21 0.49 3.51 -3.30
C VAL A 21 -0.55 3.93 -4.33
N THR A 22 -1.23 2.94 -4.91
CA THR A 22 -2.26 3.20 -5.92
C THR A 22 -3.66 2.93 -5.42
N GLY A 23 -3.80 2.24 -4.29
CA GLY A 23 -5.11 1.98 -3.72
C GLY A 23 -5.01 1.68 -2.24
N VAL A 24 -6.06 2.03 -1.51
CA VAL A 24 -6.13 1.81 -0.06
C VAL A 24 -7.42 1.06 0.23
N PHE A 25 -7.31 -0.04 0.99
CA PHE A 25 -8.46 -0.88 1.29
C PHE A 25 -8.56 -1.08 2.80
N THR A 26 -9.68 -0.68 3.36
CA THR A 26 -9.96 -0.82 4.78
C THR A 26 -11.29 -1.53 4.97
N ASP A 27 -11.55 -2.01 6.18
CA ASP A 27 -12.76 -2.76 6.45
C ASP A 27 -13.87 -1.90 7.07
N ASN A 28 -13.60 -0.64 7.31
CA ASN A 28 -14.57 0.23 7.99
C ASN A 28 -14.99 1.35 7.06
N THR A 29 -15.77 1.00 6.06
CA THR A 29 -16.17 1.96 5.04
C THR A 29 -17.59 1.66 4.58
N ASP A 30 -18.23 2.67 4.04
CA ASP A 30 -19.55 2.51 3.44
C ASP A 30 -19.48 1.87 2.05
N ASP A 31 -18.30 1.79 1.48
CA ASP A 31 -18.13 1.23 0.14
C ASP A 31 -18.06 -0.30 0.25
N MET A 32 -19.14 -0.95 -0.20
CA MET A 32 -19.22 -2.40 -0.12
C MET A 32 -18.14 -3.09 -0.94
N ASN A 33 -17.81 -2.51 -2.10
CA ASN A 33 -16.77 -3.11 -2.94
C ASN A 33 -15.41 -3.06 -2.23
N MET A 34 -15.13 -2.00 -1.52
CA MET A 34 -13.89 -1.90 -0.76
C MET A 34 -13.87 -2.91 0.39
N ASN A 35 -15.01 -3.09 1.06
CA ASN A 35 -15.08 -4.07 2.14
C ASN A 35 -14.85 -5.48 1.63
N LEU A 36 -15.41 -5.81 0.47
CA LEU A 36 -15.21 -7.13 -0.12
C LEU A 36 -13.75 -7.34 -0.51
N ALA A 37 -13.13 -6.31 -1.06
CA ALA A 37 -11.71 -6.41 -1.42
C ALA A 37 -10.85 -6.60 -0.18
N TYR A 38 -11.17 -5.86 0.89
CA TYR A 38 -10.44 -6.00 2.14
C TYR A 38 -10.52 -7.43 2.65
N GLU A 39 -11.72 -8.01 2.65
CA GLU A 39 -11.89 -9.37 3.13
C GLU A 39 -11.11 -10.38 2.30
N ALA A 40 -11.09 -10.19 1.00
CA ALA A 40 -10.34 -11.09 0.12
C ALA A 40 -8.83 -11.01 0.44
N TYR A 41 -8.32 -9.81 0.65
CA TYR A 41 -6.90 -9.64 0.98
C TYR A 41 -6.60 -10.21 2.36
N ARG A 42 -7.50 -10.00 3.32
CA ARG A 42 -7.32 -10.55 4.66
C ARG A 42 -7.18 -12.06 4.61
N MET A 43 -8.01 -12.71 3.83
CA MET A 43 -7.94 -14.16 3.69
C MET A 43 -6.66 -14.57 2.98
N LYS A 44 -6.25 -13.82 1.97
CA LYS A 44 -5.04 -14.15 1.22
C LYS A 44 -3.79 -14.07 2.09
N PHE A 45 -3.72 -13.10 2.97
CA PHE A 45 -2.55 -12.89 3.81
C PHE A 45 -2.65 -13.58 5.16
N GLY A 46 -3.77 -14.24 5.43
CA GLY A 46 -3.88 -15.09 6.60
C GLY A 46 -4.19 -14.37 7.90
N GLY A 47 -4.64 -13.12 7.84
CA GLY A 47 -4.99 -12.45 9.07
C GLY A 47 -5.38 -11.00 8.84
N PRO A 48 -5.92 -10.36 9.89
CA PRO A 48 -6.34 -8.98 9.78
C PRO A 48 -5.16 -8.03 9.71
N SER A 49 -5.39 -6.89 9.09
CA SER A 49 -4.43 -5.80 9.01
C SER A 49 -5.23 -4.52 9.10
N PRO A 50 -4.64 -3.42 9.64
CA PRO A 50 -5.36 -2.15 9.65
C PRO A 50 -5.79 -1.71 8.26
N ALA A 51 -5.00 -2.05 7.24
CA ALA A 51 -5.35 -1.74 5.86
C ALA A 51 -4.48 -2.56 4.94
N PHE A 52 -4.94 -2.70 3.70
CA PHE A 52 -4.14 -3.28 2.63
C PHE A 52 -3.96 -2.23 1.57
N TYR A 53 -2.82 -2.25 0.90
CA TYR A 53 -2.46 -1.24 -0.09
C TYR A 53 -2.04 -1.90 -1.37
N THR A 54 -2.55 -1.41 -2.49
CA THR A 54 -1.97 -1.77 -3.78
C THR A 54 -0.87 -0.78 -4.07
N CYS A 55 0.29 -1.29 -4.46
CA CYS A 55 1.45 -0.46 -4.73
C CYS A 55 2.04 -0.84 -6.07
N SER A 56 2.51 0.15 -6.79
CA SER A 56 3.11 -0.10 -8.10
C SER A 56 4.55 0.40 -8.09
N TRP A 57 5.35 -0.24 -8.92
CA TRP A 57 6.75 0.15 -9.10
C TRP A 57 7.16 -0.19 -10.51
N PHE A 58 8.27 0.38 -10.91
CA PHE A 58 8.78 0.18 -12.25
C PHE A 58 10.02 -0.69 -12.18
N GLU A 59 10.03 -1.77 -12.93
CA GLU A 59 11.14 -2.70 -12.90
C GLU A 59 11.39 -3.21 -14.33
N ARG A 60 12.62 -3.06 -14.78
CA ARG A 60 13.03 -3.55 -16.10
C ARG A 60 12.09 -3.07 -17.20
N LYS A 61 11.76 -1.79 -17.16
CA LYS A 61 10.88 -1.14 -18.13
C LYS A 61 9.46 -1.68 -18.12
N ALA A 62 9.07 -2.36 -17.07
CA ALA A 62 7.71 -2.85 -16.91
C ALA A 62 7.11 -2.32 -15.64
N ASN A 63 5.84 -1.94 -15.69
CA ASN A 63 5.13 -1.49 -14.53
C ASN A 63 4.60 -2.72 -13.78
N LYS A 64 4.96 -2.83 -12.50
CA LYS A 64 4.53 -3.92 -11.65
C LYS A 64 3.58 -3.39 -10.60
N GLU A 65 2.68 -4.23 -10.15
CA GLU A 65 1.73 -3.85 -9.10
C GLU A 65 1.40 -5.08 -8.26
N SER A 66 1.25 -4.86 -6.96
CA SER A 66 0.85 -5.94 -6.06
C SER A 66 0.18 -5.33 -4.84
N VAL A 67 -0.38 -6.19 -4.00
CA VAL A 67 -1.05 -5.76 -2.78
C VAL A 67 -0.22 -6.18 -1.57
N PHE A 68 -0.18 -5.31 -0.56
CA PHE A 68 0.61 -5.56 0.65
C PHE A 68 -0.18 -5.13 1.88
N PRO A 69 -0.05 -5.88 3.00
CA PRO A 69 -0.64 -5.43 4.26
C PRO A 69 0.17 -4.27 4.83
N GLU A 70 -0.50 -3.46 5.65
CA GLU A 70 0.12 -2.25 6.17
C GLU A 70 1.39 -2.54 6.96
N GLU A 71 1.40 -3.63 7.73
CA GLU A 71 2.54 -3.95 8.58
C GLU A 71 3.78 -4.35 7.79
N SER A 72 3.65 -4.61 6.49
CA SER A 72 4.79 -4.95 5.66
C SER A 72 5.46 -3.74 5.02
N LEU A 73 4.90 -2.56 5.21
CA LEU A 73 5.33 -1.36 4.51
C LEU A 73 5.91 -0.34 5.46
N LYS A 74 6.81 0.48 4.94
CA LYS A 74 7.32 1.64 5.64
C LYS A 74 7.37 2.81 4.66
N ARG A 75 7.30 4.02 5.20
CA ARG A 75 7.34 5.22 4.36
C ARG A 75 8.76 5.49 3.91
N VAL A 76 8.89 5.83 2.64
CA VAL A 76 10.17 6.21 2.08
C VAL A 76 10.27 7.72 2.11
N LYS A 77 11.35 8.24 2.71
CA LYS A 77 11.62 9.67 2.72
C LYS A 77 12.53 10.00 1.56
N THR A 78 12.17 11.01 0.81
CA THR A 78 12.95 11.45 -0.33
C THR A 78 13.30 12.92 -0.15
N ASP A 79 14.29 13.37 -0.91
CA ASP A 79 14.64 14.79 -0.89
C ASP A 79 13.47 15.64 -1.37
N ASN A 80 12.67 15.12 -2.28
CA ASN A 80 11.52 15.85 -2.77
C ASN A 80 10.51 16.11 -1.66
N GLU A 81 10.34 15.18 -0.76
CA GLU A 81 9.45 15.37 0.38
C GLU A 81 9.90 16.56 1.20
N LYS A 82 11.20 16.66 1.44
CA LYS A 82 11.72 17.75 2.24
C LYS A 82 11.50 19.09 1.56
N GLN A 83 11.62 19.11 0.25
CA GLN A 83 11.50 20.34 -0.51
C GLN A 83 10.08 20.85 -0.57
N GLN A 84 9.13 19.98 -0.32
CA GLN A 84 7.73 20.36 -0.33
C GLN A 84 7.28 20.97 0.98
N GLN A 85 8.09 20.93 1.98
CA GLN A 85 7.75 21.46 3.31
C GLN A 85 7.84 22.98 3.39
#